data_de8e748db2541f0ca229139b2121c731
#
_entry.id   de8e748db2541f0ca229139b2121c731
#
_cell.length_a   1.000
_cell.length_b   1.000
_cell.length_c   1.000
_cell.angle_alpha   90.00
_cell.angle_beta   90.00
_cell.angle_gamma   90.00
#
_symmetry.space_group_name_H-M   'P 1'
#
loop_
_entity.id
_entity.type
_entity.pdbx_description
1 polymer ?
#
loop_
_entity_poly.entity_id
_entity_poly.type
_entity_poly.pdbx_seq_one_letter_code
_entity_poly.pdbx_strand_id
1 'polypeptide(L)'
;GSDVVPWSGRSGTSYSQMEIIEGRKLVSHKAVFVRFPIRDRENEYLLIWTTTPWTLTSNVIAGVNKNLDYVKIKTSDDSIYYFAKENLEFKRLDKQFKEKKQWIDGVPKLKTISQIFKERGGYEIVDTIKGNDMVGWAYDGPFDHFDAQSELGGYPYSDDNLAKAGKTGKTQHEVINPGKDNMGNDIVVAGEGTGIVHMAPGCGDIDHKIGDNLG
;
A
#
# COMPACT_ATOMS: atom_id res chain seq x y z
N GLY A 1 -12.29 14.25 28.84
CA GLY A 1 -11.94 13.40 27.69
C GLY A 1 -10.44 13.22 27.63
N SER A 2 -9.98 12.09 27.14
CA SER A 2 -8.57 11.86 26.83
C SER A 2 -8.36 12.06 25.34
N ASP A 3 -7.24 12.66 24.95
CA ASP A 3 -6.85 12.83 23.55
C ASP A 3 -5.39 12.43 23.35
N VAL A 4 -5.05 12.00 22.15
CA VAL A 4 -3.68 11.62 21.79
C VAL A 4 -2.98 12.87 21.25
N VAL A 5 -1.89 13.25 21.89
CA VAL A 5 -1.10 14.39 21.47
C VAL A 5 0.34 13.98 21.15
N PRO A 6 0.97 14.59 20.13
CA PRO A 6 2.39 14.38 19.86
C PRO A 6 3.23 14.88 21.05
N TRP A 7 4.19 14.05 21.44
CA TRP A 7 5.08 14.33 22.58
C TRP A 7 6.54 14.24 22.16
N SER A 8 7.34 15.21 22.64
CA SER A 8 8.79 15.18 22.45
C SER A 8 9.49 14.57 23.65
N GLY A 9 10.06 13.40 23.50
CA GLY A 9 10.92 12.81 24.53
C GLY A 9 12.17 13.63 24.84
N ARG A 10 12.65 14.46 23.89
CA ARG A 10 13.83 15.30 24.06
C ARG A 10 13.56 16.54 24.90
N SER A 11 12.46 17.23 24.66
CA SER A 11 12.08 18.46 25.35
C SER A 11 11.14 18.22 26.54
N GLY A 12 10.58 17.02 26.67
CA GLY A 12 9.65 16.66 27.74
C GLY A 12 8.31 17.38 27.68
N THR A 13 7.88 17.81 26.48
CA THR A 13 6.64 18.57 26.29
C THR A 13 5.78 17.99 25.17
N SER A 14 4.46 18.27 25.21
CA SER A 14 3.57 18.08 24.07
C SER A 14 3.75 19.18 23.05
N TYR A 15 3.44 18.86 21.79
CA TYR A 15 3.40 19.82 20.69
C TYR A 15 1.96 20.15 20.30
N SER A 16 1.71 21.44 20.07
CA SER A 16 0.49 21.89 19.41
C SER A 16 0.51 21.52 17.92
N GLN A 17 -0.66 21.47 17.30
CA GLN A 17 -0.74 21.23 15.85
C GLN A 17 0.00 22.29 15.02
N MET A 18 -0.01 23.55 15.47
CA MET A 18 0.72 24.64 14.79
C MET A 18 2.22 24.41 14.81
N GLU A 19 2.79 24.04 15.95
CA GLU A 19 4.22 23.72 16.07
C GLU A 19 4.62 22.54 15.19
N ILE A 20 3.75 21.53 15.03
CA ILE A 20 3.98 20.41 14.12
C ILE A 20 3.99 20.89 12.67
N ILE A 21 3.04 21.74 12.28
CA ILE A 21 2.94 22.28 10.91
C ILE A 21 4.15 23.14 10.57
N GLU A 22 4.55 24.04 11.47
CA GLU A 22 5.70 24.94 11.29
C GLU A 22 7.04 24.18 11.34
N GLY A 23 7.11 23.12 12.15
CA GLY A 23 8.29 22.27 12.28
C GLY A 23 8.51 21.27 11.15
N ARG A 24 7.58 21.17 10.18
CA ARG A 24 7.71 20.23 9.05
C ARG A 24 8.92 20.56 8.20
N LYS A 25 9.69 19.53 7.91
CA LYS A 25 10.84 19.62 6.99
C LYS A 25 10.70 18.57 5.90
N LEU A 26 11.14 18.92 4.69
CA LEU A 26 11.28 17.94 3.63
C LEU A 26 12.47 17.04 3.96
N VAL A 27 12.22 15.74 3.99
CA VAL A 27 13.25 14.71 4.18
C VAL A 27 13.20 13.73 3.02
N SER A 28 14.36 13.22 2.63
CA SER A 28 14.47 12.19 1.61
C SER A 28 14.61 10.83 2.28
N HIS A 29 13.80 9.86 1.87
CA HIS A 29 13.93 8.46 2.27
C HIS A 29 13.61 7.53 1.10
N LYS A 30 13.96 6.25 1.25
CA LYS A 30 13.73 5.26 0.19
C LYS A 30 12.27 4.83 0.18
N ALA A 31 11.64 4.89 -0.99
CA ALA A 31 10.40 4.19 -1.30
C ALA A 31 10.72 2.89 -2.02
N VAL A 32 9.88 1.88 -1.88
CA VAL A 32 10.10 0.57 -2.49
C VAL A 32 8.91 0.14 -3.34
N PHE A 33 9.22 -0.60 -4.41
CA PHE A 33 8.25 -1.43 -5.10
C PHE A 33 8.37 -2.85 -4.54
N VAL A 34 7.23 -3.43 -4.21
CA VAL A 34 7.13 -4.80 -3.72
C VAL A 34 6.17 -5.56 -4.62
N ARG A 35 6.50 -6.80 -4.91
CA ARG A 35 5.62 -7.71 -5.63
C ARG A 35 4.99 -8.69 -4.63
N PHE A 36 3.67 -8.81 -4.67
CA PHE A 36 2.93 -9.81 -3.91
C PHE A 36 2.51 -10.94 -4.86
N PRO A 37 3.04 -12.16 -4.70
CA PRO A 37 2.64 -13.30 -5.51
C PRO A 37 1.14 -13.58 -5.36
N ILE A 38 0.43 -13.70 -6.47
CA ILE A 38 -0.99 -14.08 -6.44
C ILE A 38 -1.07 -15.59 -6.30
N ARG A 39 -1.84 -16.08 -5.32
CA ARG A 39 -2.02 -17.52 -5.10
C ARG A 39 -2.68 -18.17 -6.31
N ASP A 40 -2.32 -19.41 -6.56
CA ASP A 40 -2.82 -20.23 -7.69
C ASP A 40 -2.53 -19.63 -9.09
N ARG A 41 -1.58 -18.67 -9.19
CA ARG A 41 -1.13 -18.08 -10.46
C ARG A 41 0.39 -18.03 -10.50
N GLU A 42 0.95 -18.81 -11.40
CA GLU A 42 2.41 -18.88 -11.55
C GLU A 42 2.96 -17.61 -12.17
N ASN A 43 3.98 -17.02 -11.53
CA ASN A 43 4.68 -15.79 -11.97
C ASN A 43 3.77 -14.56 -12.14
N GLU A 44 2.61 -14.50 -11.48
CA GLU A 44 1.74 -13.34 -11.48
C GLU A 44 1.79 -12.60 -10.13
N TYR A 45 1.91 -11.27 -10.18
CA TYR A 45 2.18 -10.44 -9.01
C TYR A 45 1.33 -9.17 -8.99
N LEU A 46 0.83 -8.79 -7.81
CA LEU A 46 0.40 -7.43 -7.56
C LEU A 46 1.65 -6.55 -7.38
N LEU A 47 1.72 -5.41 -8.07
CA LEU A 47 2.80 -4.45 -7.89
C LEU A 47 2.36 -3.38 -6.89
N ILE A 48 3.00 -3.36 -5.74
CA ILE A 48 2.74 -2.42 -4.64
C ILE A 48 3.87 -1.39 -4.59
N TRP A 49 3.55 -0.13 -4.32
CA TRP A 49 4.53 0.90 -4.00
C TRP A 49 4.24 1.49 -2.62
N THR A 50 5.25 1.59 -1.78
CA THR A 50 5.12 2.19 -0.46
C THR A 50 6.29 3.09 -0.10
N THR A 51 5.99 4.16 0.61
CA THR A 51 6.97 5.06 1.24
C THR A 51 7.27 4.65 2.68
N THR A 52 6.51 3.70 3.24
CA THR A 52 6.61 3.22 4.63
C THR A 52 6.86 1.70 4.65
N PRO A 53 8.02 1.22 4.16
CA PRO A 53 8.25 -0.22 3.99
C PRO A 53 8.25 -1.02 5.30
N TRP A 54 8.42 -0.36 6.43
CA TRP A 54 8.34 -1.02 7.76
C TRP A 54 6.94 -1.50 8.14
N THR A 55 5.87 -0.95 7.52
CA THR A 55 4.50 -1.42 7.76
C THR A 55 4.16 -2.70 6.99
N LEU A 56 5.01 -3.13 6.06
CA LEU A 56 4.82 -4.38 5.30
C LEU A 56 4.80 -5.63 6.19
N THR A 57 5.47 -5.60 7.34
CA THR A 57 5.43 -6.70 8.33
C THR A 57 4.06 -6.88 8.96
N SER A 58 3.22 -5.87 8.91
CA SER A 58 1.85 -5.86 9.42
C SER A 58 0.81 -5.85 8.29
N ASN A 59 1.21 -6.25 7.08
CA ASN A 59 0.28 -6.35 5.95
C ASN A 59 -0.77 -7.42 6.24
N VAL A 60 -2.04 -7.07 5.99
CA VAL A 60 -3.18 -8.00 6.10
C VAL A 60 -3.90 -8.12 4.77
N ILE A 61 -4.18 -7.00 4.10
CA ILE A 61 -4.98 -6.95 2.87
C ILE A 61 -4.34 -6.02 1.83
N ALA A 62 -4.74 -6.17 0.58
CA ALA A 62 -4.40 -5.27 -0.51
C ALA A 62 -5.67 -4.62 -1.08
N GLY A 63 -5.68 -3.28 -1.16
CA GLY A 63 -6.81 -2.51 -1.65
C GLY A 63 -6.69 -2.18 -3.13
N VAL A 64 -7.78 -2.38 -3.88
CA VAL A 64 -7.96 -1.91 -5.26
C VAL A 64 -9.23 -1.07 -5.37
N ASN A 65 -9.34 -0.23 -6.38
CA ASN A 65 -10.59 0.44 -6.69
C ASN A 65 -11.31 -0.35 -7.79
N LYS A 66 -12.50 -0.86 -7.48
CA LYS A 66 -13.30 -1.71 -8.39
C LYS A 66 -13.60 -1.06 -9.73
N ASN A 67 -13.62 0.28 -9.82
CA ASN A 67 -13.97 1.03 -11.01
C ASN A 67 -12.76 1.36 -11.91
N LEU A 68 -11.54 1.26 -11.40
CA LEU A 68 -10.33 1.52 -12.17
C LEU A 68 -9.99 0.36 -13.11
N ASP A 69 -9.28 0.71 -14.19
CA ASP A 69 -8.64 -0.24 -15.08
C ASP A 69 -7.25 -0.61 -14.57
N TYR A 70 -6.94 -1.89 -14.55
CA TYR A 70 -5.63 -2.44 -14.17
C TYR A 70 -5.00 -3.11 -15.37
N VAL A 71 -3.78 -2.73 -15.71
CA VAL A 71 -3.01 -3.40 -16.76
C VAL A 71 -2.41 -4.70 -16.22
N LYS A 72 -2.43 -5.70 -17.08
CA LYS A 72 -1.65 -6.92 -16.97
C LYS A 72 -0.45 -6.76 -17.90
N ILE A 73 0.74 -6.59 -17.36
CA ILE A 73 1.96 -6.50 -18.15
C ILE A 73 2.79 -7.77 -18.02
N LYS A 74 3.45 -8.16 -19.08
CA LYS A 74 4.42 -9.26 -19.13
C LYS A 74 5.82 -8.69 -19.36
N THR A 75 6.77 -9.11 -18.55
CA THR A 75 8.18 -8.71 -18.63
C THR A 75 9.02 -9.76 -19.35
N SER A 76 10.25 -9.43 -19.70
CA SER A 76 11.17 -10.31 -20.45
C SER A 76 11.56 -11.59 -19.72
N ASP A 77 11.36 -11.67 -18.41
CA ASP A 77 11.57 -12.86 -17.57
C ASP A 77 10.28 -13.67 -17.35
N ASP A 78 9.27 -13.46 -18.20
CA ASP A 78 7.94 -14.08 -18.14
C ASP A 78 7.12 -13.74 -16.88
N SER A 79 7.57 -12.82 -16.04
CA SER A 79 6.81 -12.34 -14.91
C SER A 79 5.65 -11.43 -15.36
N ILE A 80 4.52 -11.56 -14.68
CA ILE A 80 3.32 -10.78 -14.94
C ILE A 80 3.04 -9.87 -13.74
N TYR A 81 2.75 -8.59 -14.02
CA TYR A 81 2.46 -7.60 -12.98
C TYR A 81 1.13 -6.92 -13.23
N TYR A 82 0.37 -6.71 -12.15
CA TYR A 82 -0.88 -5.96 -12.13
C TYR A 82 -0.71 -4.64 -11.38
N PHE A 83 -1.17 -3.55 -11.97
CA PHE A 83 -1.26 -2.22 -11.35
C PHE A 83 -2.20 -1.33 -12.18
N ALA A 84 -2.65 -0.20 -11.60
CA ALA A 84 -3.60 0.68 -12.29
C ALA A 84 -3.00 1.23 -13.59
N LYS A 85 -3.79 1.16 -14.66
CA LYS A 85 -3.38 1.56 -16.03
C LYS A 85 -2.86 2.98 -16.11
N GLU A 86 -3.53 3.92 -15.45
CA GLU A 86 -3.14 5.32 -15.44
C GLU A 86 -1.78 5.55 -14.75
N ASN A 87 -1.36 4.63 -13.87
CA ASN A 87 -0.11 4.74 -13.13
C ASN A 87 1.12 4.30 -13.94
N LEU A 88 0.93 3.70 -15.11
CA LEU A 88 2.04 3.24 -15.96
C LEU A 88 3.00 4.38 -16.35
N GLU A 89 2.45 5.51 -16.79
CA GLU A 89 3.23 6.70 -17.20
C GLU A 89 3.11 7.85 -16.17
N PHE A 90 2.52 7.59 -15.02
CA PHE A 90 2.32 8.62 -14.00
C PHE A 90 3.64 9.02 -13.35
N LYS A 91 3.87 10.34 -13.28
CA LYS A 91 5.02 10.92 -12.61
C LYS A 91 4.71 11.10 -11.13
N ARG A 92 5.06 10.09 -10.32
CA ARG A 92 4.86 10.12 -8.87
C ARG A 92 5.50 11.36 -8.26
N LEU A 93 4.82 11.93 -7.27
CA LEU A 93 5.18 13.15 -6.53
C LEU A 93 5.01 14.46 -7.30
N ASP A 94 4.91 14.49 -8.62
CA ASP A 94 4.75 15.73 -9.39
C ASP A 94 3.53 16.53 -8.91
N LYS A 95 2.39 15.87 -8.68
CA LYS A 95 1.15 16.50 -8.20
C LYS A 95 1.31 17.08 -6.79
N GLN A 96 1.90 16.31 -5.89
CA GLN A 96 2.08 16.71 -4.48
C GLN A 96 2.99 17.92 -4.34
N PHE A 97 3.94 18.09 -5.25
CA PHE A 97 4.89 19.20 -5.21
C PHE A 97 4.44 20.40 -6.05
N LYS A 98 3.64 20.23 -7.09
CA LYS A 98 3.13 21.35 -7.90
C LYS A 98 2.22 22.30 -7.10
N GLU A 99 1.45 21.76 -6.17
CA GLU A 99 0.54 22.54 -5.34
C GLU A 99 1.24 23.25 -4.16
N LYS A 100 2.42 22.78 -3.79
CA LYS A 100 3.22 23.41 -2.73
C LYS A 100 4.27 24.29 -3.37
N LYS A 101 4.17 25.60 -3.21
CA LYS A 101 5.18 26.60 -3.66
C LYS A 101 6.59 26.41 -3.07
N GLN A 102 6.88 25.22 -2.55
CA GLN A 102 8.10 24.87 -1.83
C GLN A 102 8.92 23.80 -2.56
N TRP A 103 9.05 23.95 -3.89
CA TRP A 103 10.08 23.16 -4.57
C TRP A 103 11.44 23.55 -4.02
N ILE A 104 12.08 22.60 -3.38
CA ILE A 104 13.48 22.71 -3.05
C ILE A 104 14.26 22.19 -4.24
N ASP A 105 15.20 22.99 -4.74
CA ASP A 105 16.14 22.54 -5.76
C ASP A 105 16.82 21.26 -5.31
N GLY A 106 16.79 20.23 -6.17
CA GLY A 106 17.39 18.94 -5.86
C GLY A 106 16.42 17.81 -5.50
N VAL A 107 15.08 18.03 -5.52
CA VAL A 107 14.13 16.90 -5.43
C VAL A 107 14.30 15.99 -6.65
N PRO A 108 14.66 14.69 -6.50
CA PRO A 108 14.89 13.83 -7.64
C PRO A 108 13.59 13.57 -8.40
N LYS A 109 13.66 13.62 -9.72
CA LYS A 109 12.56 13.18 -10.58
C LYS A 109 12.46 11.65 -10.49
N LEU A 110 11.33 11.15 -10.00
CA LEU A 110 11.08 9.71 -9.98
C LEU A 110 10.76 9.21 -11.39
N LYS A 111 11.36 8.07 -11.74
CA LYS A 111 11.03 7.36 -12.99
C LYS A 111 9.59 6.87 -12.95
N THR A 112 8.90 6.90 -14.11
CA THR A 112 7.59 6.25 -14.24
C THR A 112 7.75 4.72 -14.13
N ILE A 113 6.65 4.01 -13.89
CA ILE A 113 6.67 2.53 -13.87
C ILE A 113 7.12 1.99 -15.24
N SER A 114 6.63 2.59 -16.32
CA SER A 114 7.04 2.28 -17.70
C SER A 114 8.55 2.40 -17.88
N GLN A 115 9.17 3.50 -17.44
CA GLN A 115 10.62 3.70 -17.54
C GLN A 115 11.40 2.63 -16.76
N ILE A 116 10.93 2.29 -15.57
CA ILE A 116 11.57 1.25 -14.73
C ILE A 116 11.55 -0.11 -15.45
N PHE A 117 10.42 -0.51 -16.03
CA PHE A 117 10.33 -1.78 -16.74
C PHE A 117 11.11 -1.77 -18.05
N LYS A 118 11.12 -0.66 -18.80
CA LYS A 118 11.95 -0.52 -20.03
C LYS A 118 13.45 -0.73 -19.73
N GLU A 119 13.95 -0.17 -18.64
CA GLU A 119 15.34 -0.34 -18.21
C GLU A 119 15.68 -1.76 -17.71
N ARG A 120 14.66 -2.55 -17.35
CA ARG A 120 14.79 -3.93 -16.87
C ARG A 120 14.54 -4.99 -17.95
N GLY A 121 14.62 -4.63 -19.20
CA GLY A 121 14.46 -5.56 -20.32
C GLY A 121 13.15 -5.42 -21.09
N GLY A 122 12.32 -4.43 -20.73
CA GLY A 122 11.07 -4.15 -21.44
C GLY A 122 9.86 -4.89 -20.85
N TYR A 123 8.72 -4.58 -21.44
CA TYR A 123 7.44 -5.18 -21.09
C TYR A 123 6.46 -5.08 -22.27
N GLU A 124 5.45 -5.90 -22.27
CA GLU A 124 4.26 -5.77 -23.12
C GLU A 124 2.99 -5.71 -22.27
N ILE A 125 1.99 -4.96 -22.73
CA ILE A 125 0.66 -4.97 -22.12
C ILE A 125 -0.10 -6.12 -22.75
N VAL A 126 -0.39 -7.16 -21.98
CA VAL A 126 -1.07 -8.35 -22.49
C VAL A 126 -2.58 -8.30 -22.27
N ASP A 127 -3.04 -7.52 -21.27
CA ASP A 127 -4.46 -7.38 -20.99
C ASP A 127 -4.76 -6.12 -20.16
N THR A 128 -6.04 -5.79 -20.02
CA THR A 128 -6.56 -4.78 -19.10
C THR A 128 -7.84 -5.33 -18.47
N ILE A 129 -7.90 -5.35 -17.15
CA ILE A 129 -9.02 -5.87 -16.37
C ILE A 129 -9.59 -4.78 -15.45
N LYS A 130 -10.81 -4.95 -14.98
CA LYS A 130 -11.38 -4.07 -13.95
C LYS A 130 -10.89 -4.47 -12.55
N GLY A 131 -10.73 -3.47 -11.68
CA GLY A 131 -10.42 -3.76 -10.28
C GLY A 131 -11.44 -4.66 -9.61
N ASN A 132 -12.72 -4.60 -10.05
CA ASN A 132 -13.75 -5.51 -9.57
C ASN A 132 -13.42 -6.99 -9.81
N ASP A 133 -12.71 -7.30 -10.90
CA ASP A 133 -12.33 -8.67 -11.25
C ASP A 133 -11.14 -9.17 -10.41
N MET A 134 -10.47 -8.26 -9.70
CA MET A 134 -9.36 -8.57 -8.79
C MET A 134 -9.83 -8.79 -7.34
N VAL A 135 -11.02 -8.31 -6.98
CA VAL A 135 -11.55 -8.49 -5.62
C VAL A 135 -11.73 -9.98 -5.34
N GLY A 136 -11.26 -10.42 -4.18
CA GLY A 136 -11.25 -11.83 -3.79
C GLY A 136 -9.99 -12.61 -4.19
N TRP A 137 -9.04 -12.00 -4.93
CA TRP A 137 -7.78 -12.68 -5.21
C TRP A 137 -6.96 -12.83 -3.92
N ALA A 138 -6.55 -14.04 -3.62
CA ALA A 138 -5.61 -14.30 -2.54
C ALA A 138 -4.16 -14.10 -3.02
N TYR A 139 -3.30 -13.63 -2.13
CA TYR A 139 -1.88 -13.43 -2.41
C TYR A 139 -1.02 -13.90 -1.23
N ASP A 140 0.28 -14.05 -1.47
CA ASP A 140 1.25 -14.33 -0.42
C ASP A 140 1.88 -13.02 0.06
N GLY A 141 1.82 -12.80 1.37
CA GLY A 141 2.39 -11.62 2.00
C GLY A 141 3.92 -11.66 2.04
N PRO A 142 4.59 -10.49 2.07
CA PRO A 142 6.05 -10.42 1.96
C PRO A 142 6.80 -11.07 3.14
N PHE A 143 6.09 -11.34 4.25
CA PHE A 143 6.66 -11.88 5.48
C PHE A 143 5.98 -13.18 5.96
N ASP A 144 5.21 -13.86 5.11
CA ASP A 144 4.48 -15.10 5.43
C ASP A 144 5.38 -16.27 5.85
N HIS A 145 6.68 -16.15 5.64
CA HIS A 145 7.66 -17.12 6.09
C HIS A 145 8.00 -17.01 7.59
N PHE A 146 7.53 -15.96 8.28
CA PHE A 146 7.69 -15.85 9.72
C PHE A 146 6.56 -16.55 10.47
N ASP A 147 6.90 -17.25 11.57
CA ASP A 147 5.95 -17.96 12.43
C ASP A 147 4.83 -17.04 12.95
N ALA A 148 5.16 -15.78 13.24
CA ALA A 148 4.20 -14.77 13.70
C ALA A 148 3.01 -14.57 12.73
N GLN A 149 3.19 -14.80 11.43
CA GLN A 149 2.11 -14.71 10.44
C GLN A 149 1.16 -15.91 10.46
N SER A 150 1.58 -17.00 11.10
CA SER A 150 0.82 -18.25 11.25
C SER A 150 0.16 -18.41 12.63
N GLU A 151 0.39 -17.47 13.56
CA GLU A 151 -0.21 -17.48 14.88
C GLU A 151 -1.72 -17.21 14.82
N LEU A 152 -2.49 -18.11 15.43
CA LEU A 152 -3.95 -18.00 15.46
C LEU A 152 -4.39 -16.80 16.32
N GLY A 153 -5.25 -15.98 15.75
CA GLY A 153 -5.76 -14.78 16.40
C GLY A 153 -4.82 -13.58 16.37
N GLY A 154 -3.62 -13.73 15.78
CA GLY A 154 -2.65 -12.68 15.61
C GLY A 154 -1.44 -12.74 16.54
N TYR A 155 -0.52 -11.81 16.35
CA TYR A 155 0.76 -11.71 17.08
C TYR A 155 1.07 -10.22 17.32
N PRO A 156 1.67 -9.79 18.47
CA PRO A 156 2.14 -10.61 19.60
C PRO A 156 1.05 -10.99 20.60
N TYR A 157 -0.15 -10.47 20.45
CA TYR A 157 -1.29 -10.75 21.32
C TYR A 157 -2.38 -11.43 20.50
N SER A 158 -2.81 -12.59 20.94
CA SER A 158 -3.88 -13.33 20.28
C SER A 158 -5.25 -12.82 20.71
N ASP A 159 -6.13 -12.57 19.74
CA ASP A 159 -7.56 -12.39 19.99
C ASP A 159 -8.26 -13.75 19.98
N ASP A 160 -8.97 -14.06 21.06
CA ASP A 160 -9.63 -15.37 21.26
C ASP A 160 -10.70 -15.67 20.20
N ASN A 161 -11.41 -14.64 19.70
CA ASN A 161 -12.46 -14.83 18.71
C ASN A 161 -11.85 -15.10 17.33
N LEU A 162 -10.81 -14.37 16.95
CA LEU A 162 -10.06 -14.59 15.72
C LEU A 162 -9.35 -15.95 15.75
N ALA A 163 -8.77 -16.33 16.90
CA ALA A 163 -8.14 -17.63 17.08
C ALA A 163 -9.14 -18.79 16.94
N LYS A 164 -10.32 -18.66 17.54
CA LYS A 164 -11.42 -19.65 17.38
C LYS A 164 -11.94 -19.72 15.96
N ALA A 165 -11.92 -18.61 15.22
CA ALA A 165 -12.28 -18.56 13.81
C ALA A 165 -11.17 -19.10 12.88
N GLY A 166 -10.01 -19.48 13.41
CA GLY A 166 -8.87 -19.98 12.63
C GLY A 166 -8.15 -18.90 11.83
N LYS A 167 -8.34 -17.62 12.18
CA LYS A 167 -7.73 -16.50 11.46
C LYS A 167 -6.26 -16.31 11.87
N THR A 168 -5.42 -16.10 10.88
CA THR A 168 -4.00 -15.71 11.02
C THR A 168 -3.71 -14.56 10.07
N GLY A 169 -2.61 -13.83 10.22
CA GLY A 169 -2.19 -12.83 9.25
C GLY A 169 -2.15 -13.38 7.84
N LYS A 170 -1.49 -14.52 7.69
CA LYS A 170 -1.33 -15.22 6.42
C LYS A 170 -2.64 -15.65 5.74
N THR A 171 -3.67 -16.05 6.51
CA THR A 171 -4.95 -16.50 5.94
C THR A 171 -5.86 -15.35 5.50
N GLN A 172 -5.54 -14.10 5.89
CA GLN A 172 -6.33 -12.92 5.56
C GLN A 172 -5.83 -12.16 4.33
N HIS A 173 -4.74 -12.60 3.68
CA HIS A 173 -4.20 -11.91 2.52
C HIS A 173 -5.11 -12.04 1.30
N GLU A 174 -5.96 -11.04 1.12
CA GLU A 174 -6.94 -10.95 0.04
C GLU A 174 -6.96 -9.53 -0.56
N VAL A 175 -7.29 -9.45 -1.85
CA VAL A 175 -7.55 -8.19 -2.55
C VAL A 175 -8.98 -7.74 -2.27
N ILE A 176 -9.16 -6.53 -1.76
CA ILE A 176 -10.45 -5.95 -1.45
C ILE A 176 -10.69 -4.63 -2.20
N ASN A 177 -11.94 -4.19 -2.26
CA ASN A 177 -12.26 -2.79 -2.56
C ASN A 177 -12.55 -2.06 -1.24
N PRO A 178 -11.64 -1.22 -0.72
CA PRO A 178 -11.81 -0.55 0.56
C PRO A 178 -12.87 0.56 0.54
N GLY A 179 -13.36 0.93 -0.66
CA GLY A 179 -14.41 1.93 -0.81
C GLY A 179 -13.92 3.36 -0.61
N LYS A 180 -14.64 4.13 0.20
CA LYS A 180 -14.43 5.56 0.41
C LYS A 180 -14.08 5.88 1.87
N ASP A 181 -13.32 6.96 2.03
CA ASP A 181 -13.03 7.55 3.34
C ASP A 181 -14.26 8.27 3.95
N ASN A 182 -14.10 8.81 5.15
CA ASN A 182 -15.16 9.54 5.86
C ASN A 182 -15.59 10.86 5.15
N MET A 183 -14.79 11.34 4.20
CA MET A 183 -15.06 12.54 3.41
C MET A 183 -15.68 12.21 2.05
N GLY A 184 -15.88 10.92 1.76
CA GLY A 184 -16.47 10.44 0.50
C GLY A 184 -15.48 10.31 -0.65
N ASN A 185 -14.16 10.45 -0.41
CA ASN A 185 -13.13 10.24 -1.41
C ASN A 185 -12.79 8.75 -1.52
N ASP A 186 -12.50 8.28 -2.72
CA ASP A 186 -12.01 6.91 -2.91
C ASP A 186 -10.67 6.73 -2.20
N ILE A 187 -10.55 5.66 -1.40
CA ILE A 187 -9.31 5.33 -0.67
C ILE A 187 -8.20 4.92 -1.65
N VAL A 188 -8.55 4.21 -2.70
CA VAL A 188 -7.61 3.86 -3.78
C VAL A 188 -7.94 4.68 -5.02
N VAL A 189 -7.00 5.49 -5.44
CA VAL A 189 -7.15 6.40 -6.59
C VAL A 189 -6.09 6.14 -7.66
N ALA A 190 -6.45 6.45 -8.89
CA ALA A 190 -5.48 6.52 -9.98
C ALA A 190 -4.53 7.71 -9.78
N GLY A 191 -3.31 7.60 -10.28
CA GLY A 191 -2.30 8.67 -10.16
C GLY A 191 -1.66 8.74 -8.78
N GLU A 192 -1.76 7.69 -7.97
CA GLU A 192 -1.03 7.54 -6.72
C GLU A 192 -0.40 6.15 -6.62
N GLY A 193 0.90 6.10 -6.30
CA GLY A 193 1.64 4.84 -6.18
C GLY A 193 1.54 3.94 -7.41
N THR A 194 0.98 2.76 -7.23
CA THR A 194 0.65 1.79 -8.29
C THR A 194 -0.85 1.64 -8.49
N GLY A 195 -1.68 2.34 -7.71
CA GLY A 195 -3.13 2.14 -7.68
C GLY A 195 -3.55 0.83 -7.00
N ILE A 196 -2.62 0.15 -6.33
CA ILE A 196 -2.87 -0.94 -5.39
C ILE A 196 -2.19 -0.56 -4.07
N VAL A 197 -2.96 -0.55 -2.99
CA VAL A 197 -2.49 -0.12 -1.68
C VAL A 197 -2.41 -1.32 -0.75
N HIS A 198 -1.21 -1.57 -0.18
CA HIS A 198 -1.12 -2.50 0.93
C HIS A 198 -1.73 -1.86 2.19
N MET A 199 -2.46 -2.63 2.96
CA MET A 199 -3.13 -2.15 4.15
C MET A 199 -2.70 -2.94 5.37
N ALA A 200 -2.44 -2.20 6.44
CA ALA A 200 -1.97 -2.71 7.72
C ALA A 200 -2.84 -2.10 8.83
N PRO A 201 -3.92 -2.77 9.25
CA PRO A 201 -4.89 -2.25 10.24
C PRO A 201 -4.27 -1.76 11.54
N GLY A 202 -3.13 -2.31 11.96
CA GLY A 202 -2.38 -1.86 13.13
C GLY A 202 -1.55 -0.58 12.93
N CYS A 203 -1.47 -0.02 11.70
CA CYS A 203 -0.51 1.04 11.35
C CYS A 203 -1.15 2.34 10.81
N GLY A 204 -2.46 2.39 10.61
CA GLY A 204 -3.13 3.58 10.08
C GLY A 204 -4.62 3.63 10.40
N ASP A 205 -5.15 4.83 10.63
CA ASP A 205 -6.55 5.04 11.05
C ASP A 205 -7.56 4.54 9.99
N ILE A 206 -7.26 4.75 8.71
CA ILE A 206 -8.12 4.28 7.61
C ILE A 206 -8.06 2.75 7.54
N ASP A 207 -6.87 2.19 7.59
CA ASP A 207 -6.64 0.75 7.53
C ASP A 207 -7.30 0.04 8.73
N HIS A 208 -7.22 0.65 9.93
CA HIS A 208 -7.85 0.14 11.13
C HIS A 208 -9.37 0.01 10.99
N LYS A 209 -10.03 1.07 10.51
CA LYS A 209 -11.48 1.05 10.27
C LYS A 209 -11.91 0.01 9.23
N ILE A 210 -11.07 -0.20 8.21
CA ILE A 210 -11.32 -1.23 7.20
C ILE A 210 -11.18 -2.61 7.85
N GLY A 211 -10.15 -2.82 8.66
CA GLY A 211 -9.96 -4.05 9.44
C GLY A 211 -11.16 -4.35 10.33
N ASP A 212 -11.64 -3.38 11.10
CA ASP A 212 -12.82 -3.52 11.97
C ASP A 212 -14.09 -3.93 11.19
N ASN A 213 -14.26 -3.38 9.97
CA ASN A 213 -15.42 -3.72 9.14
C ASN A 213 -15.34 -5.13 8.53
N LEU A 214 -14.16 -5.68 8.41
CA LEU A 214 -13.93 -7.03 7.87
C LEU A 214 -13.94 -8.11 8.97
N GLY A 215 -13.85 -7.72 10.25
CA GLY A 215 -13.83 -8.60 11.41
C GLY A 215 -12.52 -9.35 11.55
#